data_e7871906e3b2ca057159daed82138c13
#
_entry.id   e7871906e3b2ca057159daed82138c13
#
_cell.length_a   1.000
_cell.length_b   1.000
_cell.length_c   1.000
_cell.angle_alpha   90.00
_cell.angle_beta   90.00
_cell.angle_gamma   90.00
#
_symmetry.space_group_name_H-M   'P 1'
#
loop_
_entity.id
_entity.type
_entity.pdbx_description
1 polymer ?
#
loop_
_entity_poly.entity_id
_entity_poly.type
_entity_poly.pdbx_seq_one_letter_code
_entity_poly.pdbx_strand_id
1 'polypeptide(L)'
;MRFIHMADMHFDSPFRLLSTQENFGNLRRIEQRSAMKKIIEKIKEENIPYLFIAGDLYENEYIRKTTIEYINNLFKEIPKTKIFIAPGNHDPLLKNSYYNNFNWNENVYIFNSEIQKYEFEECDIYGFGFTDFYCNNSKIEEIKIENKNKLNILIMHGDLNASQNQELQYNPINENKLKNLGFDYVALGHIHKRDIKENIAYPGSCVSLGFDELGEHGILNVNLEKGKLEINFEKIDEKEFAEINLDISDINSEEEVIEKINTINLDENKFYKIILIGNKKIEINKNKIIKIINKKNILKIKDLSKIELDLNKIKEENNLKSFFIKEVLEMQKENNYTDEEIENAIQIGLQAIQN
;
A
#
# COMPACT_ATOMS: atom_id res chain seq x y z
N MET A 1 -9.11 17.89 -21.89
CA MET A 1 -8.65 18.15 -20.53
C MET A 1 -7.50 17.23 -20.17
N ARG A 2 -6.44 17.76 -19.51
CA ARG A 2 -5.30 16.95 -19.07
C ARG A 2 -5.08 17.12 -17.58
N PHE A 3 -4.76 16.04 -16.86
CA PHE A 3 -4.53 16.09 -15.41
C PHE A 3 -3.63 14.97 -14.91
N ILE A 4 -3.06 15.18 -13.72
CA ILE A 4 -2.42 14.15 -12.92
C ILE A 4 -3.42 13.68 -11.87
N HIS A 5 -3.54 12.36 -11.70
CA HIS A 5 -4.25 11.73 -10.60
C HIS A 5 -3.26 10.98 -9.71
N MET A 6 -3.20 11.37 -8.45
CA MET A 6 -2.42 10.74 -7.39
C MET A 6 -3.28 10.48 -6.15
N ALA A 7 -2.85 9.56 -5.30
CA ALA A 7 -3.44 9.26 -3.99
C ALA A 7 -2.39 8.65 -3.06
N ASP A 8 -2.76 8.44 -1.82
CA ASP A 8 -2.07 7.59 -0.86
C ASP A 8 -0.55 7.90 -0.75
N MET A 9 -0.21 9.19 -0.59
CA MET A 9 1.17 9.64 -0.40
C MET A 9 1.66 9.39 1.04
N HIS A 10 0.75 9.47 2.03
CA HIS A 10 1.00 9.23 3.44
C HIS A 10 2.23 9.97 3.98
N PHE A 11 2.34 11.28 3.74
CA PHE A 11 3.42 12.07 4.28
C PHE A 11 3.56 11.89 5.80
N ASP A 12 4.81 11.78 6.24
CA ASP A 12 5.22 11.55 7.62
C ASP A 12 4.79 10.19 8.21
N SER A 13 4.45 9.21 7.37
CA SER A 13 4.27 7.81 7.81
C SER A 13 5.45 7.33 8.68
N PRO A 14 5.20 6.63 9.78
CA PRO A 14 6.24 6.26 10.73
C PRO A 14 7.22 5.19 10.23
N PHE A 15 6.86 4.34 9.26
CA PHE A 15 7.67 3.25 8.72
C PHE A 15 8.32 2.32 9.78
N ARG A 16 7.70 2.17 10.96
CA ARG A 16 8.33 1.52 12.14
C ARG A 16 8.60 0.03 11.99
N LEU A 17 7.83 -0.65 11.13
CA LEU A 17 7.83 -2.12 11.04
C LEU A 17 8.65 -2.67 9.87
N LEU A 18 9.23 -1.81 9.03
CA LEU A 18 9.83 -2.24 7.77
C LEU A 18 11.27 -2.73 7.90
N SER A 19 12.03 -2.18 8.82
CA SER A 19 13.45 -2.53 8.95
C SER A 19 13.95 -2.34 10.38
N THR A 20 14.85 -3.23 10.78
CA THR A 20 15.68 -3.06 11.98
C THR A 20 16.83 -2.08 11.77
N GLN A 21 17.00 -1.54 10.56
CA GLN A 21 18.07 -0.59 10.24
C GLN A 21 17.73 0.80 10.78
N GLU A 22 18.69 1.40 11.45
CA GLU A 22 18.57 2.79 11.91
C GLU A 22 18.33 3.74 10.73
N ASN A 23 17.47 4.73 10.93
CA ASN A 23 17.13 5.77 9.95
C ASN A 23 16.35 5.34 8.69
N PHE A 24 15.94 4.07 8.53
CA PHE A 24 15.17 3.65 7.36
C PHE A 24 13.90 4.48 7.16
N GLY A 25 13.11 4.72 8.21
CA GLY A 25 11.92 5.57 8.13
C GLY A 25 12.23 7.01 7.71
N ASN A 26 13.39 7.57 8.11
CA ASN A 26 13.82 8.90 7.67
C ASN A 26 14.13 8.91 6.16
N LEU A 27 14.81 7.87 5.66
CA LEU A 27 15.09 7.71 4.24
C LEU A 27 13.78 7.70 3.43
N ARG A 28 12.81 6.87 3.81
CA ARG A 28 11.51 6.80 3.11
C ARG A 28 10.77 8.14 3.13
N ARG A 29 10.78 8.88 4.23
CA ARG A 29 10.20 10.23 4.28
C ARG A 29 10.90 11.24 3.37
N ILE A 30 12.21 11.10 3.17
CA ILE A 30 12.96 11.92 2.19
C ILE A 30 12.52 11.52 0.75
N GLU A 31 12.37 10.23 0.48
CA GLU A 31 11.92 9.73 -0.82
C GLU A 31 10.48 10.17 -1.13
N GLN A 32 9.56 10.20 -0.15
CA GLN A 32 8.23 10.80 -0.32
C GLN A 32 8.31 12.27 -0.76
N ARG A 33 9.20 13.05 -0.14
CA ARG A 33 9.42 14.47 -0.52
C ARG A 33 9.99 14.60 -1.93
N SER A 34 10.95 13.75 -2.28
CA SER A 34 11.51 13.69 -3.62
C SER A 34 10.46 13.33 -4.67
N ALA A 35 9.62 12.32 -4.37
CA ALA A 35 8.53 11.91 -5.24
C ALA A 35 7.53 13.05 -5.51
N MET A 36 7.09 13.75 -4.46
CA MET A 36 6.20 14.91 -4.62
C MET A 36 6.84 16.02 -5.45
N LYS A 37 8.12 16.29 -5.20
CA LYS A 37 8.85 17.30 -5.98
C LYS A 37 8.89 16.94 -7.48
N LYS A 38 9.17 15.69 -7.84
CA LYS A 38 9.14 15.19 -9.22
C LYS A 38 7.77 15.39 -9.87
N ILE A 39 6.68 15.10 -9.13
CA ILE A 39 5.32 15.31 -9.61
C ILE A 39 5.08 16.79 -9.93
N ILE A 40 5.50 17.71 -9.05
CA ILE A 40 5.35 19.15 -9.25
C ILE A 40 6.22 19.66 -10.40
N GLU A 41 7.47 19.19 -10.52
CA GLU A 41 8.35 19.53 -11.64
C GLU A 41 7.73 19.10 -12.96
N LYS A 42 7.20 17.88 -13.07
CA LYS A 42 6.49 17.41 -14.24
C LYS A 42 5.27 18.29 -14.59
N ILE A 43 4.44 18.60 -13.61
CA ILE A 43 3.25 19.46 -13.82
C ILE A 43 3.68 20.82 -14.39
N LYS A 44 4.77 21.38 -13.85
CA LYS A 44 5.32 22.68 -14.27
C LYS A 44 5.89 22.63 -15.70
N GLU A 45 6.70 21.60 -16.00
CA GLU A 45 7.33 21.44 -17.31
C GLU A 45 6.29 21.21 -18.42
N GLU A 46 5.28 20.39 -18.15
CA GLU A 46 4.25 20.01 -19.12
C GLU A 46 3.02 20.93 -19.07
N ASN A 47 3.00 21.95 -18.20
CA ASN A 47 1.88 22.88 -18.00
C ASN A 47 0.54 22.17 -17.78
N ILE A 48 0.51 21.18 -16.90
CA ILE A 48 -0.69 20.38 -16.62
C ILE A 48 -1.69 21.22 -15.82
N PRO A 49 -2.94 21.39 -16.31
CA PRO A 49 -3.88 22.34 -15.70
C PRO A 49 -4.54 21.85 -14.42
N TYR A 50 -4.55 20.54 -14.15
CA TYR A 50 -5.22 19.98 -12.98
C TYR A 50 -4.37 18.90 -12.28
N LEU A 51 -4.41 18.91 -10.95
CA LEU A 51 -3.88 17.87 -10.08
C LEU A 51 -4.99 17.36 -9.18
N PHE A 52 -5.29 16.07 -9.24
CA PHE A 52 -6.27 15.40 -8.38
C PHE A 52 -5.55 14.55 -7.34
N ILE A 53 -5.87 14.79 -6.07
CA ILE A 53 -5.34 14.07 -4.91
C ILE A 53 -6.54 13.38 -4.24
N ALA A 54 -6.66 12.07 -4.49
CA ALA A 54 -7.79 11.28 -4.04
C ALA A 54 -7.57 10.69 -2.64
N GLY A 55 -7.20 11.53 -1.67
CA GLY A 55 -7.07 11.22 -0.25
C GLY A 55 -5.72 10.69 0.19
N ASP A 56 -5.59 10.57 1.50
CA ASP A 56 -4.43 10.07 2.21
C ASP A 56 -3.13 10.75 1.78
N LEU A 57 -3.18 12.10 1.66
CA LEU A 57 -2.01 12.90 1.36
C LEU A 57 -1.00 12.83 2.52
N TYR A 58 -1.48 12.76 3.77
CA TYR A 58 -0.63 12.71 4.95
C TYR A 58 -1.21 11.85 6.07
N GLU A 59 -0.37 11.49 7.05
CA GLU A 59 -0.77 10.77 8.27
C GLU A 59 -1.18 11.77 9.35
N ASN A 60 -2.45 11.91 9.65
CA ASN A 60 -2.98 12.91 10.59
C ASN A 60 -2.33 12.83 11.99
N GLU A 61 -1.98 11.63 12.46
CA GLU A 61 -1.34 11.44 13.78
C GLU A 61 0.12 11.88 13.84
N TYR A 62 0.83 11.89 12.69
CA TYR A 62 2.27 12.09 12.64
C TYR A 62 2.69 13.35 11.90
N ILE A 63 1.78 13.94 11.11
CA ILE A 63 2.07 15.08 10.26
C ILE A 63 2.57 16.29 11.05
N ARG A 64 3.63 16.91 10.55
CA ARG A 64 4.19 18.12 11.13
C ARG A 64 3.80 19.35 10.30
N LYS A 65 3.62 20.47 10.99
CA LYS A 65 3.35 21.76 10.33
C LYS A 65 4.37 22.08 9.25
N THR A 66 5.64 21.79 9.49
CA THR A 66 6.73 22.00 8.51
C THR A 66 6.56 21.17 7.24
N THR A 67 5.94 20.00 7.34
CA THR A 67 5.63 19.17 6.17
C THR A 67 4.45 19.75 5.38
N ILE A 68 3.42 20.25 6.05
CA ILE A 68 2.32 20.98 5.40
C ILE A 68 2.81 22.24 4.70
N GLU A 69 3.68 23.04 5.36
CA GLU A 69 4.33 24.20 4.76
C GLU A 69 5.15 23.80 3.52
N TYR A 70 5.88 22.70 3.57
CA TYR A 70 6.63 22.17 2.43
C TYR A 70 5.70 21.84 1.25
N ILE A 71 4.62 21.08 1.49
CA ILE A 71 3.64 20.71 0.46
C ILE A 71 3.02 21.98 -0.16
N ASN A 72 2.58 22.90 0.68
CA ASN A 72 1.96 24.15 0.21
C ASN A 72 2.94 25.05 -0.58
N ASN A 73 4.23 25.02 -0.24
CA ASN A 73 5.25 25.74 -1.00
C ASN A 73 5.47 25.11 -2.39
N LEU A 74 5.43 23.76 -2.50
CA LEU A 74 5.44 23.10 -3.80
C LEU A 74 4.22 23.50 -4.65
N PHE A 75 3.03 23.57 -4.04
CA PHE A 75 1.81 23.99 -4.75
C PHE A 75 1.88 25.44 -5.26
N LYS A 76 2.63 26.33 -4.57
CA LYS A 76 2.91 27.68 -5.05
C LYS A 76 3.75 27.71 -6.33
N GLU A 77 4.54 26.69 -6.60
CA GLU A 77 5.35 26.63 -7.82
C GLU A 77 4.52 26.39 -9.09
N ILE A 78 3.28 25.93 -8.93
CA ILE A 78 2.33 25.61 -10.01
C ILE A 78 1.03 26.44 -9.90
N PRO A 79 1.07 27.76 -9.84
CA PRO A 79 -0.10 28.59 -9.52
C PRO A 79 -1.21 28.54 -10.58
N LYS A 80 -0.91 28.08 -11.79
CA LYS A 80 -1.89 27.91 -12.87
C LYS A 80 -2.61 26.56 -12.81
N THR A 81 -2.08 25.61 -12.06
CA THR A 81 -2.67 24.28 -11.90
C THR A 81 -3.70 24.33 -10.78
N LYS A 82 -4.92 23.90 -11.05
CA LYS A 82 -5.96 23.71 -10.03
C LYS A 82 -5.75 22.38 -9.33
N ILE A 83 -5.60 22.41 -8.01
CA ILE A 83 -5.30 21.24 -7.18
C ILE A 83 -6.54 20.90 -6.39
N PHE A 84 -7.11 19.71 -6.61
CA PHE A 84 -8.28 19.21 -5.88
C PHE A 84 -7.86 18.11 -4.92
N ILE A 85 -8.25 18.25 -3.66
CA ILE A 85 -7.96 17.27 -2.61
C ILE A 85 -9.29 16.77 -2.03
N ALA A 86 -9.54 15.47 -2.12
CA ALA A 86 -10.59 14.80 -1.39
C ALA A 86 -9.96 14.11 -0.17
N PRO A 87 -10.11 14.63 1.07
CA PRO A 87 -9.52 14.02 2.27
C PRO A 87 -9.91 12.54 2.43
N GLY A 88 -8.94 11.69 2.78
CA GLY A 88 -9.13 10.26 3.00
C GLY A 88 -9.27 9.90 4.48
N ASN A 89 -9.14 8.61 4.79
CA ASN A 89 -9.29 8.13 6.15
C ASN A 89 -8.03 8.36 7.02
N HIS A 90 -6.84 8.53 6.44
CA HIS A 90 -5.63 8.88 7.19
C HIS A 90 -5.47 10.39 7.40
N ASP A 91 -6.13 11.21 6.60
CA ASP A 91 -6.10 12.68 6.69
C ASP A 91 -7.51 13.31 6.74
N PRO A 92 -8.44 12.81 7.58
CA PRO A 92 -9.82 13.26 7.58
C PRO A 92 -9.98 14.72 8.04
N LEU A 93 -11.14 15.30 7.76
CA LEU A 93 -11.55 16.67 8.12
C LEU A 93 -11.86 16.81 9.62
N LEU A 94 -10.95 16.35 10.48
CA LEU A 94 -11.10 16.54 11.92
C LEU A 94 -11.03 18.02 12.28
N LYS A 95 -11.57 18.37 13.43
CA LYS A 95 -11.57 19.77 13.93
C LYS A 95 -10.17 20.39 13.94
N ASN A 96 -9.14 19.61 14.22
CA ASN A 96 -7.73 20.01 14.26
C ASN A 96 -6.94 19.69 12.98
N SER A 97 -7.59 19.19 11.93
CA SER A 97 -6.95 18.90 10.65
C SER A 97 -6.35 20.16 10.03
N TYR A 98 -5.20 20.00 9.37
CA TYR A 98 -4.58 21.08 8.59
C TYR A 98 -5.43 21.49 7.38
N TYR A 99 -6.34 20.67 6.92
CA TYR A 99 -7.30 21.08 5.90
C TYR A 99 -8.22 22.21 6.38
N ASN A 100 -8.55 22.22 7.67
CA ASN A 100 -9.40 23.25 8.29
C ASN A 100 -8.62 24.40 8.93
N ASN A 101 -7.36 24.19 9.32
CA ASN A 101 -6.60 25.10 10.18
C ASN A 101 -5.29 25.61 9.57
N PHE A 102 -5.13 25.53 8.25
CA PHE A 102 -3.97 26.03 7.54
C PHE A 102 -4.41 26.89 6.33
N ASN A 103 -3.66 27.93 6.04
CA ASN A 103 -3.94 28.80 4.89
C ASN A 103 -3.29 28.19 3.64
N TRP A 104 -4.03 27.35 2.94
CA TRP A 104 -3.64 26.80 1.66
C TRP A 104 -3.62 27.86 0.57
N ASN A 105 -2.84 27.65 -0.48
CA ASN A 105 -2.79 28.54 -1.64
C ASN A 105 -4.14 28.59 -2.35
N GLU A 106 -4.38 29.73 -3.05
CA GLU A 106 -5.64 29.98 -3.78
C GLU A 106 -5.94 28.96 -4.88
N ASN A 107 -4.93 28.25 -5.39
CA ASN A 107 -5.10 27.21 -6.39
C ASN A 107 -5.44 25.83 -5.80
N VAL A 108 -5.60 25.71 -4.48
CA VAL A 108 -5.94 24.47 -3.76
C VAL A 108 -7.40 24.47 -3.38
N TYR A 109 -8.13 23.47 -3.84
CA TYR A 109 -9.54 23.21 -3.58
C TYR A 109 -9.66 21.94 -2.74
N ILE A 110 -10.11 22.07 -1.50
CA ILE A 110 -10.28 20.94 -0.58
C ILE A 110 -11.76 20.65 -0.46
N PHE A 111 -12.17 19.43 -0.79
CA PHE A 111 -13.55 19.00 -0.59
C PHE A 111 -13.85 18.86 0.90
N ASN A 112 -15.04 19.33 1.29
CA ASN A 112 -15.55 19.17 2.66
C ASN A 112 -16.32 17.84 2.82
N SER A 113 -17.07 17.71 3.90
CA SER A 113 -17.87 16.52 4.22
C SER A 113 -19.09 16.30 3.33
N GLU A 114 -19.56 17.37 2.69
CA GLU A 114 -20.73 17.31 1.80
C GLU A 114 -20.26 17.17 0.35
N ILE A 115 -21.18 16.67 -0.49
CA ILE A 115 -20.91 16.61 -1.93
C ILE A 115 -20.78 18.04 -2.45
N GLN A 116 -19.60 18.36 -2.96
CA GLN A 116 -19.33 19.64 -3.58
C GLN A 116 -19.16 19.47 -5.08
N LYS A 117 -19.52 20.51 -5.81
CA LYS A 117 -19.28 20.64 -7.26
C LYS A 117 -18.57 21.96 -7.54
N TYR A 118 -17.46 21.87 -8.26
CA TYR A 118 -16.75 23.02 -8.81
C TYR A 118 -16.97 23.07 -10.31
N GLU A 119 -17.51 24.18 -10.80
CA GLU A 119 -17.87 24.37 -12.22
C GLU A 119 -16.78 25.15 -12.95
N PHE A 120 -16.30 24.58 -14.06
CA PHE A 120 -15.39 25.24 -15.00
C PHE A 120 -16.03 25.22 -16.39
N GLU A 121 -15.43 25.95 -17.34
CA GLU A 121 -15.95 26.01 -18.70
C GLU A 121 -16.00 24.63 -19.37
N GLU A 122 -14.92 23.84 -19.23
CA GLU A 122 -14.76 22.54 -19.86
C GLU A 122 -15.26 21.35 -19.03
N CYS A 123 -15.35 21.48 -17.68
CA CYS A 123 -15.67 20.37 -16.79
C CYS A 123 -16.37 20.79 -15.53
N ASP A 124 -17.09 19.85 -14.93
CA ASP A 124 -17.62 19.90 -13.59
C ASP A 124 -16.89 18.84 -12.73
N ILE A 125 -16.32 19.26 -11.60
CA ILE A 125 -15.54 18.42 -10.72
C ILE A 125 -16.29 18.24 -9.41
N TYR A 126 -16.61 17.01 -9.09
CA TYR A 126 -17.36 16.59 -7.91
C TYR A 126 -16.43 15.90 -6.91
N GLY A 127 -16.77 16.01 -5.63
CA GLY A 127 -16.04 15.29 -4.58
C GLY A 127 -16.60 15.53 -3.20
N PHE A 128 -16.12 14.77 -2.25
CA PHE A 128 -16.32 14.93 -0.82
C PHE A 128 -15.19 14.26 -0.05
N GLY A 129 -14.96 14.65 1.20
CA GLY A 129 -13.89 14.14 2.05
C GLY A 129 -14.41 13.36 3.26
N PHE A 130 -13.54 12.54 3.83
CA PHE A 130 -13.78 11.88 5.11
C PHE A 130 -13.81 12.90 6.26
N THR A 131 -14.68 12.65 7.24
CA THR A 131 -14.79 13.45 8.48
C THR A 131 -14.26 12.72 9.70
N ASP A 132 -13.99 11.44 9.57
CA ASP A 132 -13.47 10.56 10.61
C ASP A 132 -12.56 9.50 9.94
N PHE A 133 -11.84 8.73 10.71
CA PHE A 133 -10.99 7.61 10.23
C PHE A 133 -11.78 6.49 9.55
N TYR A 134 -13.11 6.49 9.69
CA TYR A 134 -14.01 5.51 9.08
C TYR A 134 -15.21 6.20 8.44
N CYS A 135 -15.74 5.60 7.37
CA CYS A 135 -16.95 6.06 6.69
C CYS A 135 -17.77 4.83 6.26
N ASN A 136 -18.77 4.48 7.03
CA ASN A 136 -19.56 3.26 6.81
C ASN A 136 -20.62 3.38 5.71
N ASN A 137 -20.95 4.59 5.28
CA ASN A 137 -21.98 4.85 4.28
C ASN A 137 -21.44 5.78 3.19
N SER A 138 -21.52 5.32 1.96
CA SER A 138 -21.13 6.15 0.81
C SER A 138 -22.26 7.13 0.45
N LYS A 139 -21.87 8.37 0.12
CA LYS A 139 -22.80 9.41 -0.36
C LYS A 139 -22.96 9.41 -1.88
N ILE A 140 -22.38 8.45 -2.62
CA ILE A 140 -22.39 8.47 -4.08
C ILE A 140 -23.81 8.51 -4.68
N GLU A 141 -24.79 7.91 -4.02
CA GLU A 141 -26.18 7.88 -4.49
C GLU A 141 -26.88 9.26 -4.44
N GLU A 142 -26.33 10.20 -3.70
CA GLU A 142 -26.84 11.57 -3.59
C GLU A 142 -26.33 12.45 -4.75
N ILE A 143 -25.29 12.00 -5.48
CA ILE A 143 -24.67 12.77 -6.56
C ILE A 143 -25.56 12.75 -7.81
N LYS A 144 -25.78 13.93 -8.38
CA LYS A 144 -26.51 14.11 -9.64
C LYS A 144 -25.67 14.91 -10.62
N ILE A 145 -25.45 14.33 -11.79
CA ILE A 145 -24.81 15.03 -12.91
C ILE A 145 -25.86 15.92 -13.58
N GLU A 146 -25.65 17.23 -13.51
CA GLU A 146 -26.57 18.22 -14.06
C GLU A 146 -26.34 18.49 -15.55
N ASN A 147 -25.07 18.57 -15.96
CA ASN A 147 -24.72 18.87 -17.34
C ASN A 147 -23.88 17.74 -17.98
N LYS A 148 -24.54 16.87 -18.73
CA LYS A 148 -23.88 15.75 -19.43
C LYS A 148 -23.06 16.18 -20.65
N ASN A 149 -23.16 17.41 -21.10
CA ASN A 149 -22.37 17.90 -22.24
C ASN A 149 -20.94 18.32 -21.84
N LYS A 150 -20.72 18.65 -20.56
CA LYS A 150 -19.40 18.88 -19.99
C LYS A 150 -18.72 17.57 -19.59
N LEU A 151 -17.42 17.61 -19.39
CA LEU A 151 -16.71 16.54 -18.70
C LEU A 151 -17.10 16.53 -17.22
N ASN A 152 -17.50 15.39 -16.73
CA ASN A 152 -17.89 15.21 -15.33
C ASN A 152 -16.88 14.28 -14.64
N ILE A 153 -16.21 14.78 -13.62
CA ILE A 153 -15.15 14.08 -12.90
C ILE A 153 -15.53 13.96 -11.44
N LEU A 154 -15.34 12.78 -10.87
CA LEU A 154 -15.52 12.55 -9.44
C LEU A 154 -14.16 12.26 -8.79
N ILE A 155 -13.87 12.94 -7.68
CA ILE A 155 -12.67 12.72 -6.88
C ILE A 155 -13.12 12.32 -5.48
N MET A 156 -12.73 11.15 -5.03
CA MET A 156 -13.05 10.68 -3.67
C MET A 156 -12.11 9.58 -3.21
N HIS A 157 -12.15 9.33 -1.92
CA HIS A 157 -11.42 8.23 -1.29
C HIS A 157 -12.39 7.14 -0.87
N GLY A 158 -12.05 5.85 -1.05
CA GLY A 158 -12.90 4.76 -0.61
C GLY A 158 -12.67 3.44 -1.30
N ASP A 159 -13.34 2.41 -0.80
CA ASP A 159 -13.19 1.02 -1.22
C ASP A 159 -14.28 0.59 -2.20
N LEU A 160 -13.86 0.29 -3.43
CA LEU A 160 -14.75 -0.20 -4.50
C LEU A 160 -15.09 -1.67 -4.27
N ASN A 161 -16.37 -1.97 -4.05
CA ASN A 161 -16.88 -3.31 -3.76
C ASN A 161 -16.37 -3.90 -2.43
N ALA A 162 -16.20 -3.05 -1.40
CA ALA A 162 -15.87 -3.49 -0.04
C ALA A 162 -16.76 -4.64 0.44
N SER A 163 -16.17 -5.55 1.20
CA SER A 163 -16.93 -6.62 1.85
C SER A 163 -17.92 -6.03 2.87
N GLN A 164 -19.20 -6.33 2.70
CA GLN A 164 -20.27 -5.87 3.61
C GLN A 164 -20.19 -6.47 5.03
N ASN A 165 -19.30 -7.40 5.27
CA ASN A 165 -19.14 -8.10 6.54
C ASN A 165 -18.14 -7.42 7.50
N GLN A 166 -17.58 -6.27 7.14
CA GLN A 166 -16.66 -5.54 7.99
C GLN A 166 -17.45 -4.55 8.88
N GLU A 167 -17.13 -4.55 10.17
CA GLU A 167 -17.74 -3.65 11.16
C GLU A 167 -17.35 -2.18 10.93
N LEU A 168 -16.12 -1.96 10.47
CA LEU A 168 -15.57 -0.66 10.11
C LEU A 168 -15.29 -0.62 8.61
N GLN A 169 -15.78 0.40 7.93
CA GLN A 169 -15.66 0.54 6.48
C GLN A 169 -15.05 1.89 6.09
N TYR A 170 -14.53 1.94 4.87
CA TYR A 170 -13.84 3.09 4.31
C TYR A 170 -14.56 3.57 3.05
N ASN A 171 -15.75 4.21 3.23
CA ASN A 171 -16.59 4.67 2.13
C ASN A 171 -16.86 3.54 1.12
N PRO A 172 -17.68 2.53 1.47
CA PRO A 172 -17.94 1.37 0.62
C PRO A 172 -18.71 1.75 -0.64
N ILE A 173 -18.07 1.60 -1.79
CA ILE A 173 -18.60 2.04 -3.08
C ILE A 173 -19.10 0.83 -3.86
N ASN A 174 -20.36 0.86 -4.28
CA ASN A 174 -20.88 -0.12 -5.23
C ASN A 174 -20.52 0.29 -6.67
N GLU A 175 -19.73 -0.53 -7.35
CA GLU A 175 -19.22 -0.24 -8.70
C GLU A 175 -20.33 -0.02 -9.73
N ASN A 176 -21.40 -0.85 -9.69
CA ASN A 176 -22.50 -0.71 -10.63
C ASN A 176 -23.28 0.59 -10.43
N LYS A 177 -23.49 0.99 -9.16
CA LYS A 177 -24.14 2.27 -8.86
C LYS A 177 -23.26 3.43 -9.33
N LEU A 178 -21.96 3.37 -9.08
CA LEU A 178 -21.02 4.39 -9.52
C LEU A 178 -20.99 4.53 -11.06
N LYS A 179 -20.93 3.44 -11.79
CA LYS A 179 -20.98 3.44 -13.28
C LYS A 179 -22.26 4.06 -13.81
N ASN A 180 -23.41 3.81 -13.16
CA ASN A 180 -24.70 4.34 -13.56
C ASN A 180 -24.84 5.86 -13.37
N LEU A 181 -23.98 6.50 -12.56
CA LEU A 181 -23.96 7.95 -12.44
C LEU A 181 -23.48 8.65 -13.72
N GLY A 182 -22.63 7.99 -14.52
CA GLY A 182 -22.22 8.47 -15.82
C GLY A 182 -21.12 9.53 -15.80
N PHE A 183 -20.19 9.46 -14.85
CA PHE A 183 -18.97 10.26 -14.85
C PHE A 183 -18.08 9.91 -16.04
N ASP A 184 -17.35 10.87 -16.56
CA ASP A 184 -16.36 10.65 -17.62
C ASP A 184 -15.04 10.11 -17.03
N TYR A 185 -14.74 10.44 -15.76
CA TYR A 185 -13.62 9.89 -15.01
C TYR A 185 -13.92 9.87 -13.51
N VAL A 186 -13.48 8.82 -12.83
CA VAL A 186 -13.57 8.69 -11.37
C VAL A 186 -12.17 8.46 -10.81
N ALA A 187 -11.69 9.44 -10.05
CA ALA A 187 -10.42 9.39 -9.36
C ALA A 187 -10.61 8.86 -7.94
N LEU A 188 -10.13 7.64 -7.68
CA LEU A 188 -10.20 6.97 -6.39
C LEU A 188 -8.84 6.87 -5.72
N GLY A 189 -8.79 6.94 -4.38
CA GLY A 189 -7.69 6.54 -3.51
C GLY A 189 -8.17 5.54 -2.46
N HIS A 190 -7.29 5.07 -1.61
CA HIS A 190 -7.46 4.04 -0.57
C HIS A 190 -6.80 2.70 -0.91
N ILE A 191 -6.87 2.26 -2.15
CA ILE A 191 -6.22 1.02 -2.57
C ILE A 191 -4.82 1.34 -3.07
N HIS A 192 -3.81 0.93 -2.30
CA HIS A 192 -2.40 1.25 -2.58
C HIS A 192 -1.84 0.51 -3.82
N LYS A 193 -2.57 -0.44 -4.35
CA LYS A 193 -2.26 -1.11 -5.61
C LYS A 193 -2.99 -0.43 -6.76
N ARG A 194 -2.24 -0.12 -7.84
CA ARG A 194 -2.84 0.42 -9.07
C ARG A 194 -3.91 -0.53 -9.62
N ASP A 195 -5.10 0.00 -9.83
CA ASP A 195 -6.22 -0.70 -10.48
C ASP A 195 -6.97 0.29 -11.40
N ILE A 196 -7.13 -0.07 -12.66
CA ILE A 196 -7.80 0.76 -13.67
C ILE A 196 -8.89 -0.07 -14.32
N LYS A 197 -10.14 0.35 -14.13
CA LYS A 197 -11.34 -0.28 -14.69
C LYS A 197 -12.09 0.74 -15.53
N GLU A 198 -11.85 0.72 -16.84
CA GLU A 198 -12.45 1.69 -17.76
C GLU A 198 -12.11 3.14 -17.34
N ASN A 199 -13.10 3.89 -16.86
CA ASN A 199 -12.97 5.27 -16.40
C ASN A 199 -12.90 5.42 -14.87
N ILE A 200 -12.83 4.33 -14.13
CA ILE A 200 -12.64 4.30 -12.67
C ILE A 200 -11.20 3.86 -12.39
N ALA A 201 -10.44 4.66 -11.66
CA ALA A 201 -9.02 4.38 -11.46
C ALA A 201 -8.54 4.64 -10.04
N TYR A 202 -7.73 3.71 -9.55
CA TYR A 202 -6.83 3.88 -8.43
C TYR A 202 -5.41 4.01 -8.97
N PRO A 203 -4.65 5.06 -8.67
CA PRO A 203 -3.24 5.18 -9.05
C PRO A 203 -2.35 4.22 -8.26
N GLY A 204 -2.81 3.78 -7.09
CA GLY A 204 -2.01 3.21 -6.02
C GLY A 204 -1.30 4.28 -5.20
N SER A 205 -0.52 3.88 -4.21
CA SER A 205 0.33 4.78 -3.45
C SER A 205 1.44 5.37 -4.34
N CYS A 206 1.76 6.64 -4.15
CA CYS A 206 2.82 7.29 -4.94
C CYS A 206 4.21 6.74 -4.61
N VAL A 207 4.40 6.33 -3.35
CA VAL A 207 5.63 5.74 -2.81
C VAL A 207 5.23 4.54 -1.98
N SER A 208 5.80 3.37 -2.27
CA SER A 208 5.47 2.14 -1.55
C SER A 208 5.76 2.25 -0.06
N LEU A 209 4.80 1.85 0.76
CA LEU A 209 4.90 1.90 2.23
C LEU A 209 5.51 0.62 2.82
N GLY A 210 5.58 -0.46 2.05
CA GLY A 210 6.15 -1.71 2.55
C GLY A 210 5.98 -2.94 1.66
N PHE A 211 6.23 -4.11 2.27
CA PHE A 211 6.14 -5.40 1.57
C PHE A 211 4.71 -5.86 1.25
N ASP A 212 3.72 -5.12 1.66
CA ASP A 212 2.33 -5.37 1.27
C ASP A 212 1.98 -4.67 -0.06
N GLU A 213 2.90 -3.84 -0.55
CA GLU A 213 2.79 -3.03 -1.75
C GLU A 213 3.98 -3.28 -2.69
N LEU A 214 4.01 -4.45 -3.30
CA LEU A 214 5.10 -4.85 -4.21
C LEU A 214 4.95 -4.21 -5.58
N GLY A 215 6.09 -3.92 -6.22
CA GLY A 215 6.15 -3.44 -7.59
C GLY A 215 6.29 -1.92 -7.71
N GLU A 216 5.84 -1.39 -8.86
CA GLU A 216 6.02 0.01 -9.21
C GLU A 216 4.93 0.91 -8.62
N HIS A 217 5.33 2.05 -8.07
CA HIS A 217 4.46 3.07 -7.48
C HIS A 217 4.64 4.43 -8.19
N GLY A 218 3.54 5.18 -8.28
CA GLY A 218 3.56 6.44 -9.01
C GLY A 218 2.20 7.10 -9.18
N ILE A 219 1.97 7.68 -10.36
CA ILE A 219 0.81 8.51 -10.67
C ILE A 219 0.17 8.09 -11.99
N LEU A 220 -1.06 8.56 -12.21
CA LEU A 220 -1.70 8.48 -13.53
C LEU A 220 -1.67 9.85 -14.20
N ASN A 221 -1.15 9.89 -15.43
CA ASN A 221 -1.22 11.03 -16.34
C ASN A 221 -2.37 10.77 -17.32
N VAL A 222 -3.38 11.61 -17.27
CA VAL A 222 -4.65 11.36 -17.93
C VAL A 222 -4.97 12.44 -18.94
N ASN A 223 -5.32 12.02 -20.16
CA ASN A 223 -5.94 12.86 -21.18
C ASN A 223 -7.40 12.45 -21.34
N LEU A 224 -8.31 13.38 -21.09
CA LEU A 224 -9.75 13.16 -21.15
C LEU A 224 -10.42 14.13 -22.11
N GLU A 225 -11.13 13.57 -23.07
CA GLU A 225 -12.06 14.25 -23.95
C GLU A 225 -13.42 13.55 -23.87
N LYS A 226 -14.50 14.18 -24.30
CA LYS A 226 -15.80 13.53 -24.27
C LYS A 226 -15.79 12.27 -25.15
N GLY A 227 -16.00 11.12 -24.52
CA GLY A 227 -15.97 9.82 -25.19
C GLY A 227 -14.57 9.27 -25.52
N LYS A 228 -13.49 9.95 -25.10
CA LYS A 228 -12.12 9.47 -25.28
C LYS A 228 -11.31 9.64 -24.02
N LEU A 229 -10.75 8.56 -23.51
CA LEU A 229 -9.95 8.50 -22.29
C LEU A 229 -8.62 7.80 -22.57
N GLU A 230 -7.54 8.46 -22.19
CA GLU A 230 -6.20 7.88 -22.23
C GLU A 230 -5.57 8.01 -20.85
N ILE A 231 -5.16 6.89 -20.26
CA ILE A 231 -4.55 6.80 -18.92
C ILE A 231 -3.16 6.20 -19.07
N ASN A 232 -2.15 6.94 -18.66
CA ASN A 232 -0.76 6.50 -18.67
C ASN A 232 -0.24 6.48 -17.23
N PHE A 233 0.25 5.32 -16.78
CA PHE A 233 0.96 5.23 -15.50
C PHE A 233 2.38 5.75 -15.65
N GLU A 234 2.80 6.53 -14.67
CA GLU A 234 4.17 7.02 -14.57
C GLU A 234 4.77 6.65 -13.21
N LYS A 235 5.84 5.89 -13.26
CA LYS A 235 6.61 5.50 -12.07
C LYS A 235 7.28 6.73 -11.45
N ILE A 236 7.04 6.93 -10.17
CA ILE A 236 7.60 8.05 -9.38
C ILE A 236 8.54 7.54 -8.29
N ASP A 237 8.19 6.46 -7.60
CA ASP A 237 9.06 5.86 -6.59
C ASP A 237 10.30 5.23 -7.25
N GLU A 238 11.47 5.65 -6.82
CA GLU A 238 12.75 5.08 -7.31
C GLU A 238 13.04 3.71 -6.71
N LYS A 239 12.42 3.43 -5.55
CA LYS A 239 12.61 2.17 -4.83
C LYS A 239 11.38 1.29 -4.98
N GLU A 240 11.60 0.00 -5.02
CA GLU A 240 10.54 -1.02 -5.05
C GLU A 240 10.76 -2.01 -3.91
N PHE A 241 9.66 -2.53 -3.36
CA PHE A 241 9.71 -3.69 -2.50
C PHE A 241 9.56 -4.97 -3.32
N ALA A 242 10.38 -5.97 -3.02
CA ALA A 242 10.39 -7.24 -3.71
C ALA A 242 10.57 -8.41 -2.73
N GLU A 243 10.06 -9.58 -3.10
CA GLU A 243 10.23 -10.81 -2.34
C GLU A 243 11.05 -11.81 -3.14
N ILE A 244 11.92 -12.54 -2.46
CA ILE A 244 12.72 -13.62 -3.04
C ILE A 244 12.48 -14.88 -2.23
N ASN A 245 11.98 -15.92 -2.86
CA ASN A 245 11.90 -17.25 -2.28
C ASN A 245 13.27 -17.93 -2.39
N LEU A 246 13.79 -18.36 -1.24
CA LEU A 246 15.07 -19.07 -1.14
C LEU A 246 14.81 -20.47 -0.59
N ASP A 247 14.95 -21.48 -1.43
CA ASP A 247 14.86 -22.87 -1.02
C ASP A 247 16.11 -23.26 -0.21
N ILE A 248 15.88 -23.80 1.00
CA ILE A 248 16.92 -24.20 1.93
C ILE A 248 16.95 -25.71 2.21
N SER A 249 16.28 -26.51 1.39
CA SER A 249 16.16 -27.99 1.60
C SER A 249 17.51 -28.71 1.64
N ASP A 250 18.47 -28.23 0.84
CA ASP A 250 19.82 -28.82 0.74
C ASP A 250 20.83 -28.21 1.72
N ILE A 251 20.38 -27.32 2.61
CA ILE A 251 21.25 -26.55 3.49
C ILE A 251 21.35 -27.25 4.88
N ASN A 252 22.56 -27.34 5.40
CA ASN A 252 22.85 -28.05 6.65
C ASN A 252 23.39 -27.13 7.77
N SER A 253 23.63 -25.85 7.49
CA SER A 253 24.09 -24.87 8.48
C SER A 253 23.57 -23.46 8.23
N GLU A 254 23.53 -22.61 9.29
CA GLU A 254 23.18 -21.19 9.12
C GLU A 254 24.18 -20.44 8.25
N GLU A 255 25.44 -20.85 8.29
CA GLU A 255 26.53 -20.29 7.50
C GLU A 255 26.25 -20.48 5.98
N GLU A 256 25.78 -21.67 5.59
CA GLU A 256 25.38 -21.96 4.20
C GLU A 256 24.17 -21.10 3.79
N VAL A 257 23.21 -20.85 4.68
CA VAL A 257 22.09 -19.91 4.40
C VAL A 257 22.63 -18.52 4.11
N ILE A 258 23.55 -18.03 4.97
CA ILE A 258 24.17 -16.71 4.82
C ILE A 258 24.94 -16.61 3.51
N GLU A 259 25.74 -17.62 3.17
CA GLU A 259 26.49 -17.68 1.92
C GLU A 259 25.53 -17.63 0.71
N LYS A 260 24.48 -18.45 0.72
CA LYS A 260 23.48 -18.49 -0.36
C LYS A 260 22.79 -17.14 -0.53
N ILE A 261 22.40 -16.46 0.56
CA ILE A 261 21.84 -15.10 0.51
C ILE A 261 22.85 -14.12 -0.09
N ASN A 262 24.13 -14.20 0.30
CA ASN A 262 25.17 -13.29 -0.16
C ASN A 262 25.50 -13.46 -1.65
N THR A 263 25.25 -14.63 -2.25
CA THR A 263 25.43 -14.86 -3.71
C THR A 263 24.28 -14.31 -4.57
N ILE A 264 23.13 -13.98 -4.00
CA ILE A 264 22.00 -13.44 -4.77
C ILE A 264 22.41 -12.10 -5.38
N ASN A 265 22.23 -11.95 -6.68
CA ASN A 265 22.40 -10.65 -7.32
C ASN A 265 21.14 -9.80 -7.08
N LEU A 266 21.29 -8.70 -6.35
CA LEU A 266 20.20 -7.81 -5.96
C LEU A 266 20.29 -6.48 -6.69
N ASP A 267 19.15 -5.96 -7.13
CA ASP A 267 19.03 -4.61 -7.66
C ASP A 267 19.14 -3.58 -6.51
N GLU A 268 20.02 -2.60 -6.66
CA GLU A 268 20.23 -1.55 -5.65
C GLU A 268 19.01 -0.66 -5.47
N ASN A 269 18.11 -0.62 -6.45
CA ASN A 269 16.85 0.15 -6.39
C ASN A 269 15.71 -0.64 -5.76
N LYS A 270 15.96 -1.82 -5.18
CA LYS A 270 14.93 -2.62 -4.52
C LYS A 270 15.27 -2.94 -3.08
N PHE A 271 14.24 -2.96 -2.26
CA PHE A 271 14.27 -3.50 -0.90
C PHE A 271 13.71 -4.92 -0.91
N TYR A 272 14.38 -5.84 -0.24
CA TYR A 272 14.05 -7.25 -0.32
C TYR A 272 13.59 -7.83 1.00
N LYS A 273 12.56 -8.68 0.90
CA LYS A 273 12.20 -9.68 1.90
C LYS A 273 12.60 -11.06 1.38
N ILE A 274 13.52 -11.73 2.07
CA ILE A 274 13.86 -13.11 1.77
C ILE A 274 12.87 -14.03 2.47
N ILE A 275 12.26 -14.94 1.73
CA ILE A 275 11.33 -15.96 2.24
C ILE A 275 12.04 -17.30 2.11
N LEU A 276 12.42 -17.87 3.26
CA LEU A 276 12.99 -19.20 3.31
C LEU A 276 11.88 -20.24 3.11
N ILE A 277 12.06 -21.12 2.16
CA ILE A 277 11.09 -22.18 1.81
C ILE A 277 11.79 -23.55 1.74
N GLY A 278 11.03 -24.62 1.56
CA GLY A 278 11.53 -25.98 1.47
C GLY A 278 11.60 -26.69 2.82
N ASN A 279 12.28 -27.84 2.87
CA ASN A 279 12.39 -28.67 4.07
C ASN A 279 13.72 -28.42 4.77
N LYS A 280 13.70 -27.74 5.93
CA LYS A 280 14.91 -27.43 6.68
C LYS A 280 15.33 -28.60 7.61
N LYS A 281 16.63 -28.82 7.65
CA LYS A 281 17.29 -29.79 8.55
C LYS A 281 17.83 -29.17 9.82
N ILE A 282 17.84 -27.82 9.89
CA ILE A 282 18.44 -27.02 10.96
C ILE A 282 17.46 -25.99 11.50
N GLU A 283 17.66 -25.56 12.71
CA GLU A 283 16.99 -24.39 13.26
C GLU A 283 17.63 -23.11 12.69
N ILE A 284 16.81 -22.10 12.37
CA ILE A 284 17.24 -20.87 11.73
C ILE A 284 16.95 -19.68 12.63
N ASN A 285 18.01 -18.97 13.03
CA ASN A 285 17.89 -17.71 13.74
C ASN A 285 17.91 -16.52 12.76
N LYS A 286 16.72 -16.13 12.29
CA LYS A 286 16.52 -15.02 11.34
C LYS A 286 17.16 -13.72 11.81
N ASN A 287 17.06 -13.41 13.11
CA ASN A 287 17.58 -12.18 13.69
C ASN A 287 19.12 -12.15 13.74
N LYS A 288 19.77 -13.31 13.85
CA LYS A 288 21.21 -13.46 13.74
C LYS A 288 21.65 -13.30 12.28
N ILE A 289 20.97 -13.98 11.36
CA ILE A 289 21.30 -13.97 9.94
C ILE A 289 21.20 -12.55 9.38
N ILE A 290 20.11 -11.82 9.62
CA ILE A 290 19.92 -10.47 9.06
C ILE A 290 20.97 -9.46 9.55
N LYS A 291 21.59 -9.69 10.69
CA LYS A 291 22.69 -8.85 11.23
C LYS A 291 24.04 -9.16 10.57
N ILE A 292 24.21 -10.40 10.09
CA ILE A 292 25.50 -10.89 9.54
C ILE A 292 25.58 -10.68 8.02
N ILE A 293 24.44 -10.78 7.32
CA ILE A 293 24.41 -10.59 5.87
C ILE A 293 24.89 -9.18 5.50
N ASN A 294 25.78 -9.11 4.50
CA ASN A 294 26.36 -7.85 4.05
C ASN A 294 25.56 -7.22 2.89
N LYS A 295 24.22 -7.16 3.04
CA LYS A 295 23.32 -6.60 2.01
C LYS A 295 22.28 -5.69 2.65
N LYS A 296 22.55 -4.38 2.59
CA LYS A 296 21.74 -3.35 3.26
C LYS A 296 20.32 -3.22 2.72
N ASN A 297 20.07 -3.68 1.51
CA ASN A 297 18.76 -3.66 0.88
C ASN A 297 17.90 -4.91 1.20
N ILE A 298 18.41 -5.88 1.95
CA ILE A 298 17.59 -6.92 2.55
C ILE A 298 17.09 -6.42 3.90
N LEU A 299 15.77 -6.16 3.99
CA LEU A 299 15.16 -5.56 5.19
C LEU A 299 14.53 -6.61 6.11
N LYS A 300 14.15 -7.77 5.58
CA LYS A 300 13.42 -8.79 6.34
C LYS A 300 13.73 -10.19 5.86
N ILE A 301 13.75 -11.12 6.80
CA ILE A 301 13.77 -12.57 6.50
C ILE A 301 12.51 -13.17 7.13
N LYS A 302 11.72 -13.89 6.31
CA LYS A 302 10.56 -14.69 6.75
C LYS A 302 10.89 -16.16 6.56
N ASP A 303 10.70 -16.96 7.57
CA ASP A 303 10.88 -18.41 7.50
C ASP A 303 9.52 -19.08 7.33
N LEU A 304 9.29 -19.67 6.17
CA LEU A 304 8.15 -20.51 5.80
C LEU A 304 8.59 -21.93 5.49
N SER A 305 9.86 -22.27 5.77
CA SER A 305 10.36 -23.63 5.58
C SER A 305 9.73 -24.59 6.60
N LYS A 306 9.53 -25.81 6.18
CA LYS A 306 9.02 -26.90 7.02
C LYS A 306 10.21 -27.63 7.66
N ILE A 307 10.03 -28.16 8.87
CA ILE A 307 11.06 -29.00 9.49
C ILE A 307 11.04 -30.36 8.80
N GLU A 308 12.18 -30.81 8.28
CA GLU A 308 12.32 -32.18 7.79
C GLU A 308 12.29 -33.14 8.98
N LEU A 309 11.25 -33.94 9.05
CA LEU A 309 11.01 -34.86 10.14
C LEU A 309 11.56 -36.25 9.81
N ASP A 310 12.68 -36.63 10.40
CA ASP A 310 13.08 -38.03 10.45
C ASP A 310 12.29 -38.74 11.56
N LEU A 311 11.08 -39.22 11.20
CA LEU A 311 10.16 -39.89 12.12
C LEU A 311 10.78 -41.10 12.82
N ASN A 312 11.79 -41.76 12.22
CA ASN A 312 12.45 -42.92 12.82
C ASN A 312 13.40 -42.47 13.92
N LYS A 313 14.19 -41.43 13.68
CA LYS A 313 15.10 -40.87 14.66
C LYS A 313 14.35 -40.21 15.84
N ILE A 314 13.28 -39.49 15.56
CA ILE A 314 12.46 -38.81 16.58
C ILE A 314 11.80 -39.80 17.54
N LYS A 315 11.36 -40.97 17.07
CA LYS A 315 10.79 -42.00 17.93
C LYS A 315 11.76 -42.56 18.98
N GLU A 316 13.06 -42.40 18.75
CA GLU A 316 14.11 -42.87 19.69
C GLU A 316 14.49 -41.83 20.71
N GLU A 317 14.14 -40.57 20.50
CA GLU A 317 14.42 -39.46 21.44
C GLU A 317 13.42 -39.46 22.65
N ASN A 318 13.90 -38.95 23.80
CA ASN A 318 13.13 -38.87 25.02
C ASN A 318 12.97 -37.39 25.45
N ASN A 319 12.33 -36.59 24.59
CA ASN A 319 12.10 -35.16 24.79
C ASN A 319 10.64 -34.77 24.47
N LEU A 320 10.26 -33.52 24.81
CA LEU A 320 8.90 -33.01 24.60
C LEU A 320 8.46 -33.06 23.13
N LYS A 321 9.38 -32.75 22.21
CA LYS A 321 9.09 -32.78 20.77
C LYS A 321 8.73 -34.21 20.32
N SER A 322 9.47 -35.20 20.76
CA SER A 322 9.24 -36.60 20.40
C SER A 322 7.92 -37.13 20.99
N PHE A 323 7.59 -36.76 22.24
CA PHE A 323 6.29 -37.13 22.81
C PHE A 323 5.13 -36.52 22.08
N PHE A 324 5.21 -35.21 21.75
CA PHE A 324 4.20 -34.52 20.98
C PHE A 324 3.97 -35.19 19.59
N ILE A 325 5.04 -35.47 18.86
CA ILE A 325 4.94 -36.11 17.53
C ILE A 325 4.34 -37.52 17.63
N LYS A 326 4.74 -38.31 18.64
CA LYS A 326 4.16 -39.64 18.86
C LYS A 326 2.66 -39.56 19.08
N GLU A 327 2.22 -38.62 19.94
CA GLU A 327 0.80 -38.42 20.22
C GLU A 327 0.01 -38.04 18.98
N VAL A 328 0.50 -37.09 18.17
CA VAL A 328 -0.16 -36.68 16.91
C VAL A 328 -0.23 -37.84 15.91
N LEU A 329 0.82 -38.67 15.79
CA LEU A 329 0.84 -39.84 14.91
C LEU A 329 -0.09 -40.99 15.43
N GLU A 330 -0.32 -41.10 16.75
CA GLU A 330 -1.30 -42.01 17.32
C GLU A 330 -2.72 -41.53 17.01
N MET A 331 -3.00 -40.22 17.12
CA MET A 331 -4.28 -39.63 16.72
C MET A 331 -4.60 -39.88 15.24
N GLN A 332 -3.61 -39.93 14.35
CA GLN A 332 -3.81 -40.26 12.94
C GLN A 332 -4.36 -41.68 12.75
N LYS A 333 -3.93 -42.63 13.58
CA LYS A 333 -4.38 -44.05 13.49
C LYS A 333 -5.80 -44.25 14.01
N GLU A 334 -6.21 -43.39 14.93
CA GLU A 334 -7.53 -43.49 15.58
C GLU A 334 -8.61 -42.71 14.83
N ASN A 335 -8.23 -41.70 14.02
CA ASN A 335 -9.13 -40.81 13.31
C ASN A 335 -8.74 -40.73 11.82
N ASN A 336 -9.69 -40.43 10.95
CA ASN A 336 -9.49 -40.35 9.50
C ASN A 336 -8.84 -39.00 9.09
N TYR A 337 -7.75 -38.59 9.70
CA TYR A 337 -6.99 -37.41 9.28
C TYR A 337 -6.11 -37.73 8.08
N THR A 338 -6.01 -36.77 7.15
CA THR A 338 -5.10 -36.86 5.99
C THR A 338 -3.66 -36.69 6.42
N ASP A 339 -2.71 -37.20 5.62
CA ASP A 339 -1.27 -36.99 5.87
C ASP A 339 -0.91 -35.52 5.92
N GLU A 340 -1.56 -34.67 5.08
CA GLU A 340 -1.36 -33.22 5.06
C GLU A 340 -1.82 -32.54 6.36
N GLU A 341 -2.96 -32.93 6.91
CA GLU A 341 -3.46 -32.40 8.19
C GLU A 341 -2.53 -32.76 9.35
N ILE A 342 -2.02 -33.98 9.38
CA ILE A 342 -1.07 -34.44 10.37
C ILE A 342 0.27 -33.71 10.24
N GLU A 343 0.79 -33.58 9.03
CA GLU A 343 2.04 -32.82 8.78
C GLU A 343 1.90 -31.37 9.25
N ASN A 344 0.80 -30.70 8.91
CA ASN A 344 0.52 -29.34 9.34
C ASN A 344 0.40 -29.23 10.88
N ALA A 345 -0.29 -30.15 11.54
CA ALA A 345 -0.41 -30.18 12.99
C ALA A 345 0.96 -30.35 13.67
N ILE A 346 1.81 -31.23 13.16
CA ILE A 346 3.18 -31.42 13.65
C ILE A 346 4.00 -30.16 13.46
N GLN A 347 3.96 -29.53 12.29
CA GLN A 347 4.72 -28.29 12.00
C GLN A 347 4.31 -27.14 12.94
N ILE A 348 3.00 -26.92 13.14
CA ILE A 348 2.47 -25.89 14.04
C ILE A 348 2.88 -26.14 15.49
N GLY A 349 2.74 -27.38 15.96
CA GLY A 349 3.08 -27.75 17.32
C GLY A 349 4.58 -27.63 17.61
N LEU A 350 5.44 -28.03 16.67
CA LEU A 350 6.88 -27.86 16.80
C LEU A 350 7.29 -26.37 16.84
N GLN A 351 6.63 -25.53 16.05
CA GLN A 351 6.85 -24.07 16.13
C GLN A 351 6.44 -23.50 17.49
N ALA A 352 5.33 -23.99 18.06
CA ALA A 352 4.87 -23.54 19.39
C ALA A 352 5.79 -23.99 20.54
N ILE A 353 6.42 -25.17 20.43
CA ILE A 353 7.38 -25.69 21.44
C ILE A 353 8.73 -24.95 21.38
N GLN A 354 9.05 -24.30 20.27
CA GLN A 354 10.31 -23.55 20.08
C GLN A 354 10.26 -22.09 20.55
N ASN A 355 9.07 -21.54 20.79
CA ASN A 355 8.84 -20.19 21.34
C ASN A 355 8.69 -20.25 22.87
#